data_2ed66b0ef6d7f26b4e166db762b2318e
#
_entry.id   2ed66b0ef6d7f26b4e166db762b2318e
#
_cell.length_a   1.000
_cell.length_b   1.000
_cell.length_c   1.000
_cell.angle_alpha   90.00
_cell.angle_beta   90.00
_cell.angle_gamma   90.00
#
_symmetry.space_group_name_H-M   'P 1'
#
loop_
_entity.id
_entity.type
_entity.pdbx_description
1 polymer ?
#
loop_
_entity_poly.entity_id
_entity_poly.type
_entity_poly.pdbx_seq_one_letter_code
_entity_poly.pdbx_strand_id
1 'polypeptide(L)' 'SSASEIRKYKELLDDGIITEEEFNKKKQELLDL' A
#
# COMPACT_ATOMS: atom_id res chain seq x y z
N SER A 1 -3.52 8.41 -9.09
CA SER A 1 -4.55 7.36 -9.08
C SER A 1 -4.31 6.38 -7.95
N SER A 2 -5.33 5.59 -7.62
CA SER A 2 -5.21 4.57 -6.58
C SER A 2 -4.11 3.55 -6.90
N ALA A 3 -4.01 3.15 -8.15
CA ALA A 3 -2.99 2.19 -8.57
C ALA A 3 -1.59 2.76 -8.37
N SER A 4 -1.41 4.02 -8.70
CA SER A 4 -0.13 4.71 -8.53
C SER A 4 0.27 4.76 -7.06
N GLU A 5 -0.70 5.06 -6.18
CA GLU A 5 -0.45 5.11 -4.74
C GLU A 5 -0.13 3.72 -4.18
N ILE A 6 -0.85 2.69 -4.64
CA ILE A 6 -0.60 1.32 -4.18
C ILE A 6 0.82 0.90 -4.55
N ARG A 7 1.30 1.28 -5.73
CA ARG A 7 2.68 0.96 -6.14
C ARG A 7 3.70 1.62 -5.20
N LYS A 8 3.43 2.85 -4.78
CA LYS A 8 4.32 3.54 -3.82
C LYS A 8 4.37 2.82 -2.48
N TYR A 9 3.21 2.40 -1.98
CA TYR A 9 3.15 1.66 -0.72
C TYR A 9 3.81 0.29 -0.85
N LYS A 10 3.68 -0.36 -2.02
CA LYS A 10 4.35 -1.63 -2.27
C LYS A 10 5.85 -1.48 -2.19
N GLU A 11 6.38 -0.40 -2.72
CA GLU A 11 7.81 -0.10 -2.63
C GLU A 11 8.24 0.05 -1.16
N LEU A 12 7.43 0.74 -0.36
CA LEU A 12 7.71 0.88 1.07
C LEU A 12 7.69 -0.47 1.78
N LEU A 13 6.77 -1.34 1.38
CA LEU A 13 6.70 -2.68 1.93
C LEU A 13 7.97 -3.47 1.58
N ASP A 14 8.37 -3.45 0.31
CA ASP A 14 9.55 -4.19 -0.15
C ASP A 14 10.82 -3.69 0.53
N ASP A 15 10.88 -2.41 0.85
CA ASP A 15 12.02 -1.80 1.52
C ASP A 15 11.98 -2.00 3.05
N GLY A 16 10.95 -2.65 3.56
CA GLY A 16 10.84 -2.91 5.00
C GLY A 16 10.46 -1.71 5.82
N ILE A 17 9.97 -0.64 5.19
CA ILE A 17 9.59 0.59 5.89
C ILE A 17 8.23 0.44 6.55
N ILE A 18 7.32 -0.28 5.91
CA ILE A 18 6.00 -0.58 6.46
C ILE A 18 5.81 -2.09 6.53
N THR A 19 4.91 -2.54 7.39
CA THR A 19 4.60 -3.95 7.52
C THR A 19 3.58 -4.37 6.46
N GLU A 20 3.47 -5.68 6.24
CA GLU A 20 2.47 -6.23 5.33
C GLU A 20 1.06 -5.87 5.78
N GLU A 21 0.82 -5.87 7.08
CA GLU A 21 -0.47 -5.48 7.63
C GLU A 21 -0.82 -4.03 7.30
N GLU A 22 0.15 -3.14 7.46
CA GLU A 22 -0.02 -1.74 7.11
C GLU A 22 -0.28 -1.56 5.61
N PHE A 23 0.45 -2.29 4.79
CA PHE A 23 0.26 -2.26 3.35
C PHE A 23 -1.14 -2.73 2.96
N ASN A 24 -1.58 -3.85 3.53
CA ASN A 24 -2.89 -4.41 3.22
C ASN A 24 -4.01 -3.45 3.62
N LYS A 25 -3.88 -2.82 4.77
CA LYS A 25 -4.86 -1.84 5.24
C LYS A 25 -4.95 -0.66 4.28
N LYS A 26 -3.81 -0.14 3.86
CA LYS A 26 -3.77 1.00 2.96
C LYS A 26 -4.33 0.66 1.58
N LYS A 27 -3.98 -0.52 1.09
CA LYS A 27 -4.49 -1.01 -0.18
C LYS A 27 -6.02 -1.12 -0.14
N GLN A 28 -6.55 -1.63 0.95
CA GLN A 28 -7.99 -1.75 1.14
C GLN A 28 -8.65 -0.38 1.09
N GLU A 29 -8.10 0.60 1.79
CA GLU A 29 -8.63 1.96 1.81
C GLU A 29 -8.64 2.59 0.43
N LEU A 30 -7.57 2.40 -0.33
CA LEU A 30 -7.44 2.99 -1.66
C LEU A 30 -8.33 2.33 -2.70
N LEU A 31 -8.68 1.07 -2.51
CA LEU A 31 -9.54 0.32 -3.43
C LEU A 31 -11.00 0.32 -2.99
N ASP A 32 -11.29 0.80 -1.81
CA ASP A 32 -12.64 0.81 -1.27
C ASP A 32 -13.43 1.96 -1.91
N LEU A 33 -14.47 1.62 -2.62
CA LEU A 33 -15.37 2.59 -3.23
C LEU A 33 -16.66 2.69 -2.42
#